data_0ad3771d5ca0c7ea5032ee87242b9ee1
#
_entry.id   0ad3771d5ca0c7ea5032ee87242b9ee1
#
_cell.length_a   1.000
_cell.length_b   1.000
_cell.length_c   1.000
_cell.angle_alpha   90.00
_cell.angle_beta   90.00
_cell.angle_gamma   90.00
#
_symmetry.space_group_name_H-M   'P 1'
#
loop_
_entity.id
_entity.type
_entity.pdbx_description
1 polymer ?
#
loop_
_entity_poly.entity_id
_entity_poly.type
_entity_poly.pdbx_seq_one_letter_code
_entity_poly.pdbx_strand_id
1 'polypeptide(L)'
;MLDIDYFKNINDTYGHGAGDEVLRHIANLIRQNLRQVDMPGRFGGEEFAIILPHTDLNAAYVTAERLRQCIESTPAVYNSIEIPFSVSIGIATYQDDIENEDEIYKLADDALYEAKRKGRNLTVTMSDNRSKN
;
A
#
# COMPACT_ATOMS: atom_id res chain seq x y z
N MET A 1 -2.32 3.61 3.16
CA MET A 1 -2.51 2.19 3.53
C MET A 1 -2.31 1.32 2.30
N LEU A 2 -1.58 0.25 2.45
CA LEU A 2 -1.23 -0.66 1.37
C LEU A 2 -1.47 -2.09 1.83
N ASP A 3 -2.01 -2.94 0.94
CA ASP A 3 -2.33 -4.33 1.26
C ASP A 3 -1.87 -5.21 0.10
N ILE A 4 -1.24 -6.33 0.40
CA ILE A 4 -0.83 -7.29 -0.62
C ILE A 4 -2.06 -8.02 -1.15
N ASP A 5 -2.28 -7.94 -2.47
CA ASP A 5 -3.43 -8.57 -3.10
C ASP A 5 -3.31 -10.09 -3.04
N TYR A 6 -4.39 -10.74 -2.61
CA TYR A 6 -4.49 -12.20 -2.58
C TYR A 6 -3.35 -12.88 -1.79
N PHE A 7 -2.94 -12.27 -0.69
CA PHE A 7 -1.84 -12.81 0.12
C PHE A 7 -2.13 -14.22 0.63
N LYS A 8 -3.39 -14.48 1.01
CA LYS A 8 -3.79 -15.82 1.44
C LYS A 8 -3.57 -16.85 0.32
N ASN A 9 -3.87 -16.48 -0.92
CA ASN A 9 -3.66 -17.37 -2.06
C ASN A 9 -2.17 -17.66 -2.28
N ILE A 10 -1.30 -16.68 -2.01
CA ILE A 10 0.15 -16.88 -2.08
C ILE A 10 0.57 -17.94 -1.08
N ASN A 11 0.13 -17.80 0.18
CA ASN A 11 0.43 -18.80 1.21
C ASN A 11 -0.12 -20.17 0.87
N ASP A 12 -1.35 -20.22 0.38
CA ASP A 12 -2.00 -21.50 0.04
C ASP A 12 -1.32 -22.18 -1.15
N THR A 13 -0.84 -21.42 -2.12
CA THR A 13 -0.22 -21.94 -3.33
C THR A 13 1.25 -22.31 -3.14
N TYR A 14 2.00 -21.43 -2.48
CA TYR A 14 3.47 -21.56 -2.39
C TYR A 14 3.98 -21.90 -0.99
N GLY A 15 3.11 -21.86 0.03
CA GLY A 15 3.47 -22.13 1.41
C GLY A 15 3.80 -20.87 2.20
N HIS A 16 3.80 -20.99 3.54
CA HIS A 16 4.02 -19.86 4.43
C HIS A 16 5.43 -19.27 4.31
N GLY A 17 6.42 -20.11 3.98
CA GLY A 17 7.78 -19.62 3.74
C GLY A 17 7.83 -18.65 2.56
N ALA A 18 7.08 -18.93 1.51
CA ALA A 18 6.96 -18.05 0.36
C ALA A 18 6.25 -16.74 0.74
N GLY A 19 5.19 -16.84 1.54
CA GLY A 19 4.50 -15.64 2.05
C GLY A 19 5.42 -14.75 2.87
N ASP A 20 6.25 -15.35 3.72
CA ASP A 20 7.23 -14.59 4.50
C ASP A 20 8.24 -13.91 3.59
N GLU A 21 8.67 -14.57 2.51
CA GLU A 21 9.59 -13.97 1.56
C GLU A 21 8.94 -12.82 0.79
N VAL A 22 7.68 -12.94 0.42
CA VAL A 22 6.93 -11.86 -0.21
C VAL A 22 6.87 -10.65 0.72
N LEU A 23 6.62 -10.86 2.01
CA LEU A 23 6.59 -9.78 3.01
C LEU A 23 7.96 -9.10 3.13
N ARG A 24 9.04 -9.87 3.14
CA ARG A 24 10.40 -9.32 3.19
C ARG A 24 10.73 -8.54 1.93
N HIS A 25 10.36 -9.09 0.80
CA HIS A 25 10.58 -8.47 -0.51
C HIS A 25 9.86 -7.13 -0.64
N ILE A 26 8.58 -7.08 -0.26
CA ILE A 26 7.82 -5.83 -0.33
C ILE A 26 8.38 -4.78 0.62
N ALA A 27 8.82 -5.17 1.81
CA ALA A 27 9.45 -4.24 2.74
C ALA A 27 10.68 -3.57 2.12
N ASN A 28 11.49 -4.35 1.40
CA ASN A 28 12.66 -3.82 0.71
C ASN A 28 12.27 -2.87 -0.43
N LEU A 29 11.27 -3.24 -1.23
CA LEU A 29 10.80 -2.38 -2.32
C LEU A 29 10.22 -1.07 -1.79
N ILE A 30 9.50 -1.12 -0.69
CA ILE A 30 8.97 0.07 -0.04
C ILE A 30 10.12 1.02 0.32
N ARG A 31 11.14 0.52 1.00
CA ARG A 31 12.28 1.34 1.41
C ARG A 31 13.02 1.95 0.21
N GLN A 32 13.17 1.20 -0.87
CA GLN A 32 13.86 1.66 -2.05
C GLN A 32 13.11 2.77 -2.79
N ASN A 33 11.80 2.85 -2.61
CA ASN A 33 10.96 3.81 -3.30
C ASN A 33 10.56 5.01 -2.45
N LEU A 34 11.01 5.08 -1.21
CA LEU A 34 10.66 6.17 -0.28
C LEU A 34 11.86 7.05 0.01
N ARG A 35 11.56 8.29 0.40
CA ARG A 35 12.57 9.21 0.91
C ARG A 35 12.95 8.81 2.34
N GLN A 36 14.11 9.30 2.79
CA GLN A 36 14.57 9.03 4.15
C GLN A 36 13.61 9.55 5.22
N VAL A 37 12.89 10.65 4.93
CA VAL A 37 11.93 11.24 5.87
C VAL A 37 10.59 10.51 5.90
N ASP A 38 10.31 9.66 4.92
CA ASP A 38 9.07 8.92 4.86
C ASP A 38 9.11 7.79 5.89
N MET A 39 7.94 7.48 6.47
CA MET A 39 7.84 6.54 7.58
C MET A 39 6.98 5.35 7.21
N PRO A 40 7.58 4.25 6.73
CA PRO A 40 6.84 3.01 6.50
C PRO A 40 6.74 2.20 7.78
N GLY A 41 5.67 1.42 7.88
CA GLY A 41 5.49 0.48 8.98
C GLY A 41 4.57 -0.65 8.57
N ARG A 42 4.75 -1.80 9.19
CA ARG A 42 3.85 -2.92 9.01
C ARG A 42 2.68 -2.75 9.98
N PHE A 43 1.47 -2.66 9.44
CA PHE A 43 0.29 -2.35 10.24
C PHE A 43 -0.45 -3.62 10.67
N GLY A 44 -0.46 -4.63 9.83
CA GLY A 44 -1.10 -5.91 10.10
C GLY A 44 -0.35 -7.03 9.40
N GLY A 45 -1.00 -8.17 9.19
CA GLY A 45 -0.37 -9.34 8.57
C GLY A 45 0.25 -9.04 7.22
N GLU A 46 -0.54 -8.57 6.28
CA GLU A 46 -0.13 -8.19 4.94
C GLU A 46 -0.40 -6.72 4.63
N GLU A 47 -0.63 -5.91 5.66
CA GLU A 47 -0.92 -4.49 5.54
C GLU A 47 0.26 -3.63 5.96
N PHE A 48 0.48 -2.56 5.23
CA PHE A 48 1.52 -1.57 5.53
C PHE A 48 0.91 -0.18 5.56
N ALA A 49 1.40 0.65 6.46
CA ALA A 49 1.05 2.07 6.51
C ALA A 49 2.30 2.86 6.19
N ILE A 50 2.15 3.89 5.38
CA ILE A 50 3.27 4.76 5.00
C ILE A 50 2.83 6.20 5.24
N ILE A 51 3.62 6.93 6.01
CA ILE A 51 3.39 8.35 6.25
C ILE A 51 4.38 9.13 5.39
N LEU A 52 3.86 10.05 4.58
CA LEU A 52 4.64 10.90 3.70
C LEU A 52 4.59 12.34 4.21
N PRO A 53 5.55 12.77 5.04
CA PRO A 53 5.55 14.14 5.56
C PRO A 53 5.67 15.19 4.45
N HIS A 54 4.97 16.32 4.62
CA HIS A 54 5.05 17.47 3.72
C HIS A 54 4.81 17.09 2.26
N THR A 55 3.81 16.23 2.03
CA THR A 55 3.50 15.69 0.71
C THR A 55 2.02 15.93 0.42
N ASP A 56 1.73 16.62 -0.68
CA ASP A 56 0.35 16.83 -1.09
C ASP A 56 -0.22 15.57 -1.76
N LEU A 57 -1.52 15.61 -2.06
CA LEU A 57 -2.22 14.45 -2.60
C LEU A 57 -1.64 14.00 -3.93
N ASN A 58 -1.31 14.94 -4.83
CA ASN A 58 -0.76 14.60 -6.13
C ASN A 58 0.60 13.93 -6.01
N ALA A 59 1.47 14.46 -5.16
CA ALA A 59 2.80 13.89 -4.93
C ALA A 59 2.70 12.52 -4.25
N ALA A 60 1.76 12.36 -3.33
CA ALA A 60 1.51 11.06 -2.69
C ALA A 60 1.02 10.03 -3.71
N TYR A 61 0.14 10.44 -4.60
CA TYR A 61 -0.34 9.55 -5.67
C TYR A 61 0.79 9.09 -6.59
N VAL A 62 1.66 10.02 -6.99
CA VAL A 62 2.81 9.69 -7.84
C VAL A 62 3.74 8.70 -7.13
N THR A 63 4.01 8.92 -5.85
CA THR A 63 4.86 8.02 -5.06
C THR A 63 4.22 6.64 -4.95
N ALA A 64 2.92 6.58 -4.65
CA ALA A 64 2.19 5.33 -4.51
C ALA A 64 2.15 4.55 -5.83
N GLU A 65 1.90 5.24 -6.95
CA GLU A 65 1.85 4.57 -8.26
C GLU A 65 3.23 4.07 -8.67
N ARG A 66 4.29 4.81 -8.37
CA ARG A 66 5.65 4.32 -8.63
C ARG A 66 5.93 3.04 -7.85
N LEU A 67 5.54 3.02 -6.57
CA LEU A 67 5.71 1.84 -5.72
C LEU A 67 4.87 0.68 -6.24
N ARG A 68 3.60 0.92 -6.56
CA ARG A 68 2.70 -0.12 -7.05
C ARG A 68 3.24 -0.76 -8.34
N GLN A 69 3.69 0.06 -9.27
CA GLN A 69 4.25 -0.42 -10.54
C GLN A 69 5.56 -1.17 -10.33
N CYS A 70 6.40 -0.71 -9.41
CA CYS A 70 7.64 -1.39 -9.06
C CYS A 70 7.36 -2.78 -8.50
N ILE A 71 6.37 -2.90 -7.61
CA ILE A 71 5.98 -4.19 -7.03
C ILE A 71 5.45 -5.12 -8.11
N GLU A 72 4.57 -4.61 -8.98
CA GLU A 72 3.99 -5.42 -10.06
C GLU A 72 5.07 -5.97 -11.00
N SER A 73 6.12 -5.19 -11.26
CA SER A 73 7.17 -5.56 -12.20
C SER A 73 8.35 -6.30 -11.58
N THR A 74 8.35 -6.50 -10.25
CA THR A 74 9.49 -7.10 -9.54
C THR A 74 8.99 -8.27 -8.68
N PRO A 75 8.81 -9.46 -9.26
CA PRO A 75 8.32 -10.61 -8.48
C PRO A 75 9.28 -10.97 -7.36
N ALA A 76 8.73 -11.52 -6.27
CA ALA A 76 9.54 -12.13 -5.24
C ALA A 76 10.09 -13.46 -5.74
N VAL A 77 11.22 -13.90 -5.18
CA VAL A 77 11.82 -15.18 -5.54
C VAL A 77 11.94 -16.03 -4.29
N TYR A 78 11.40 -17.24 -4.34
CA TYR A 78 11.48 -18.18 -3.24
C TYR A 78 11.78 -19.57 -3.79
N ASN A 79 12.88 -20.18 -3.34
CA ASN A 79 13.34 -21.49 -3.83
C ASN A 79 13.41 -21.53 -5.36
N SER A 80 13.98 -20.51 -5.96
CA SER A 80 14.15 -20.36 -7.42
C SER A 80 12.83 -20.21 -8.19
N ILE A 81 11.71 -19.98 -7.49
CA ILE A 81 10.40 -19.77 -8.10
C ILE A 81 10.06 -18.29 -8.01
N GLU A 82 9.70 -17.70 -9.13
CA GLU A 82 9.20 -16.32 -9.15
C GLU A 82 7.75 -16.29 -8.71
N ILE A 83 7.44 -15.38 -7.77
CA ILE A 83 6.08 -15.21 -7.26
C ILE A 83 5.66 -13.79 -7.62
N PRO A 84 4.89 -13.60 -8.71
CA PRO A 84 4.35 -12.31 -9.05
C PRO A 84 3.23 -11.95 -8.08
N PHE A 85 3.14 -10.69 -7.70
CA PHE A 85 2.06 -10.21 -6.85
C PHE A 85 1.85 -8.72 -7.09
N SER A 86 0.74 -8.21 -6.58
CA SER A 86 0.40 -6.81 -6.68
C SER A 86 -0.09 -6.30 -5.34
N VAL A 87 -0.30 -5.00 -5.27
CA VAL A 87 -0.81 -4.34 -4.07
C VAL A 87 -1.95 -3.41 -4.45
N SER A 88 -2.86 -3.23 -3.49
CA SER A 88 -3.87 -2.18 -3.53
C SER A 88 -3.46 -1.11 -2.54
N ILE A 89 -3.64 0.16 -2.91
CA ILE A 89 -3.20 1.29 -2.10
C ILE A 89 -4.34 2.29 -1.94
N GLY A 90 -4.56 2.72 -0.71
CA GLY A 90 -5.49 3.79 -0.40
C GLY A 90 -4.73 4.98 0.19
N ILE A 91 -5.02 6.18 -0.29
CA ILE A 91 -4.35 7.40 0.13
C ILE A 91 -5.36 8.35 0.76
N ALA A 92 -5.00 8.91 1.90
CA ALA A 92 -5.69 10.04 2.50
C ALA A 92 -4.68 11.12 2.83
N THR A 93 -5.09 12.37 2.65
CA THR A 93 -4.24 13.53 2.94
C THR A 93 -4.77 14.22 4.18
N TYR A 94 -3.87 14.62 5.07
CA TYR A 94 -4.23 15.40 6.23
C TYR A 94 -4.70 16.78 5.79
N GLN A 95 -5.91 17.16 6.21
CA GLN A 95 -6.51 18.45 5.89
C GLN A 95 -6.94 19.15 7.18
N ASP A 96 -7.17 20.44 7.09
CA ASP A 96 -7.51 21.26 8.25
C ASP A 96 -8.79 20.82 8.95
N ASP A 97 -9.70 20.16 8.23
CA ASP A 97 -10.96 19.65 8.80
C ASP A 97 -10.82 18.27 9.46
N ILE A 98 -9.64 17.68 9.42
CA ILE A 98 -9.38 16.40 10.10
C ILE A 98 -8.99 16.68 11.54
N GLU A 99 -9.81 16.20 12.47
CA GLU A 99 -9.64 16.54 13.88
C GLU A 99 -8.64 15.66 14.61
N ASN A 100 -8.40 14.41 14.13
CA ASN A 100 -7.49 13.49 14.80
C ASN A 100 -6.93 12.45 13.84
N GLU A 101 -5.94 11.69 14.32
CA GLU A 101 -5.23 10.69 13.53
C GLU A 101 -6.13 9.54 13.10
N ASP A 102 -7.08 9.15 13.93
CA ASP A 102 -7.99 8.04 13.61
C ASP A 102 -8.80 8.34 12.35
N GLU A 103 -9.14 9.59 12.14
CA GLU A 103 -9.92 10.00 10.99
C GLU A 103 -9.15 9.85 9.68
N ILE A 104 -7.85 10.19 9.67
CA ILE A 104 -7.05 10.02 8.46
C ILE A 104 -6.81 8.55 8.15
N TYR A 105 -6.61 7.72 9.17
CA TYR A 105 -6.50 6.27 8.98
C TYR A 105 -7.77 5.69 8.38
N LYS A 106 -8.92 6.12 8.89
CA LYS A 106 -10.20 5.66 8.38
C LYS A 106 -10.38 6.01 6.90
N LEU A 107 -10.01 7.24 6.52
CA LEU A 107 -10.11 7.66 5.12
C LEU A 107 -9.18 6.83 4.23
N ALA A 108 -7.98 6.56 4.68
CA ALA A 108 -7.05 5.73 3.93
C ALA A 108 -7.55 4.29 3.80
N ASP A 109 -8.13 3.74 4.88
CA ASP A 109 -8.74 2.41 4.83
C ASP A 109 -9.94 2.35 3.88
N ASP A 110 -10.77 3.38 3.89
CA ASP A 110 -11.91 3.47 2.96
C ASP A 110 -11.42 3.51 1.51
N ALA A 111 -10.34 4.26 1.26
CA ALA A 111 -9.73 4.31 -0.07
C ALA A 111 -9.16 2.95 -0.46
N LEU A 112 -8.51 2.27 0.46
CA LEU A 112 -7.97 0.93 0.22
C LEU A 112 -9.08 -0.07 -0.11
N TYR A 113 -10.18 -0.01 0.64
CA TYR A 113 -11.35 -0.85 0.36
C TYR A 113 -11.88 -0.60 -1.05
N GLU A 114 -11.96 0.67 -1.47
CA GLU A 114 -12.39 0.99 -2.83
C GLU A 114 -11.42 0.45 -3.88
N ALA A 115 -10.12 0.49 -3.62
CA ALA A 115 -9.13 -0.10 -4.52
C ALA A 115 -9.38 -1.60 -4.71
N LYS A 116 -9.65 -2.31 -3.62
CA LYS A 116 -9.96 -3.74 -3.66
C LYS A 116 -11.27 -4.01 -4.41
N ARG A 117 -12.29 -3.17 -4.15
CA ARG A 117 -13.60 -3.32 -4.79
C ARG A 117 -13.53 -3.09 -6.30
N LYS A 118 -12.67 -2.18 -6.74
CA LYS A 118 -12.53 -1.82 -8.16
C LYS A 118 -11.66 -2.79 -8.95
N GLY A 119 -11.14 -3.83 -8.32
CA GLY A 119 -10.40 -4.86 -9.03
C GLY A 119 -9.00 -5.10 -8.54
N ARG A 120 -8.56 -4.42 -7.49
CA ARG A 120 -7.22 -4.54 -6.90
C ARG A 120 -6.13 -4.02 -7.85
N ASN A 121 -4.89 -4.05 -7.42
CA ASN A 121 -3.73 -3.58 -8.19
C ASN A 121 -3.96 -2.17 -8.70
N LEU A 122 -4.35 -1.26 -7.82
CA LEU A 122 -4.55 0.15 -8.13
C LEU A 122 -4.50 1.01 -6.89
N THR A 123 -4.37 2.31 -7.10
CA THR A 123 -4.31 3.32 -6.05
C THR A 123 -5.57 4.17 -6.09
N VAL A 124 -6.22 4.34 -4.94
CA VAL A 124 -7.42 5.18 -4.79
C VAL A 124 -7.17 6.25 -3.75
N THR A 125 -7.70 7.43 -3.98
CA THR A 125 -7.66 8.55 -3.05
C THR A 125 -9.05 8.89 -2.55
N MET A 126 -9.18 9.31 -1.29
CA MET A 126 -10.47 9.59 -0.67
C MET A 126 -10.54 11.00 -0.06
N SER A 127 -9.86 11.96 -0.63
CA SER A 127 -9.84 13.30 -0.06
C SER A 127 -11.00 14.18 -0.49
N ASP A 128 -11.64 13.89 -1.63
CA ASP A 128 -12.51 14.85 -2.28
C ASP A 128 -13.96 14.84 -1.81
N ASN A 129 -14.38 13.77 -1.14
CA ASN A 129 -15.79 13.63 -0.79
C ASN A 129 -16.25 14.58 0.31
N ARG A 130 -15.32 15.12 1.11
CA ARG A 130 -15.65 16.05 2.17
C ARG A 130 -15.77 17.50 1.69
N SER A 131 -14.98 17.87 0.70
CA SER A 131 -14.97 19.23 0.20
C SER A 131 -16.18 19.54 -0.68
N LYS A 132 -16.98 18.53 -1.05
CA LYS A 132 -18.17 18.71 -1.89
C LYS A 132 -19.45 18.89 -1.09
N ASN A 133 -19.37 18.75 0.20
CA ASN A 133 -20.50 18.96 1.10
C ASN A 133 -20.27 20.18 1.96
#